data_a758dbb5bf9aaae8c0be4d67839e10bd
#
_entry.id   a758dbb5bf9aaae8c0be4d67839e10bd
#
_cell.length_a   1.000
_cell.length_b   1.000
_cell.length_c   1.000
_cell.angle_alpha   90.00
_cell.angle_beta   90.00
_cell.angle_gamma   90.00
#
_symmetry.space_group_name_H-M   'P 1'
#
loop_
_entity.id
_entity.type
_entity.pdbx_description
1 polymer ?
#
loop_
_entity_poly.entity_id
_entity_poly.type
_entity_poly.pdbx_seq_one_letter_code
_entity_poly.pdbx_strand_id
1 'polypeptide(L)'
;MSRRCCSPATAPPLEDDDLLQEILLRLPPQPSSLPRASAVCKRWRSILSDPQFVQRFRKHHGKPPLIGFFNQSYHVVCDFNPILDAPDRVHANRLSVPKSRSSTGKWRFMGCRNSLAVVVNGGRREAVVWDPLTGQQHCVPFPPGLHDGPPSSFYGWHAAVLCANAEDGHVHGDCIRGPFKLVLICNRYEQAFASLYDSTSRAWGDIFSTAIENTIHWTRYSILVGNVLCWAICGGDALVFDTEMQSLAVIEKPADKNAISGWSFQLLRMEDGGLGLAALSGLTVQLWERKLNCDGVVGWVLLQKTIPLEGLLPSTKPLVFIVGYDEDTNAIVLSTGIGNFMIQLDSMQIKHIIKRNDMCIDMFYPYHNFYTAGNTSLSTLHNQKNPLVCFAGIHYSFFWYVIAVTLLI
;
A
#
# COMPACT_ATOMS: atom_id res chain seq x y z
N MET A 1 1.35 54.01 48.25
CA MET A 1 0.46 52.82 47.92
C MET A 1 0.85 52.36 46.52
N SER A 2 1.66 51.32 46.48
CA SER A 2 2.15 50.76 45.20
C SER A 2 1.16 49.67 44.75
N ARG A 3 0.46 49.92 43.62
CA ARG A 3 -0.38 48.88 42.97
C ARG A 3 0.52 47.88 42.27
N ARG A 4 0.61 46.66 42.78
CA ARG A 4 1.20 45.54 42.08
C ARG A 4 0.28 45.21 40.90
N CYS A 5 0.73 45.47 39.67
CA CYS A 5 0.17 44.87 38.47
C CYS A 5 0.36 43.36 38.55
N CYS A 6 -0.71 42.63 38.81
CA CYS A 6 -0.73 41.18 38.59
C CYS A 6 -0.72 40.96 37.07
N SER A 7 0.38 40.48 36.52
CA SER A 7 0.41 39.91 35.18
C SER A 7 -0.64 38.82 35.09
N PRO A 8 -1.47 38.72 34.02
CA PRO A 8 -2.40 37.62 33.84
C PRO A 8 -1.59 36.34 33.84
N ALA A 9 -1.96 35.40 34.72
CA ALA A 9 -1.39 34.06 34.70
C ALA A 9 -1.62 33.48 33.31
N THR A 10 -0.56 33.21 32.59
CA THR A 10 -0.63 32.48 31.30
C THR A 10 -1.34 31.14 31.56
N ALA A 11 -2.45 30.90 30.86
CA ALA A 11 -3.16 29.63 30.92
C ALA A 11 -2.19 28.47 30.66
N PRO A 12 -2.33 27.33 31.36
CA PRO A 12 -1.49 26.17 31.08
C PRO A 12 -1.51 25.82 29.60
N PRO A 13 -0.39 25.40 28.99
CA PRO A 13 -0.30 25.17 27.53
C PRO A 13 -1.38 24.21 26.96
N LEU A 14 -1.87 23.30 27.78
CA LEU A 14 -2.95 22.38 27.38
C LEU A 14 -4.36 23.00 27.45
N GLU A 15 -4.52 24.23 27.95
CA GLU A 15 -5.78 24.97 27.93
C GLU A 15 -5.93 25.83 26.70
N ASP A 16 -4.84 26.13 26.00
CA ASP A 16 -4.82 26.81 24.71
C ASP A 16 -5.05 25.77 23.59
N ASP A 17 -6.09 26.00 22.76
CA ASP A 17 -6.44 25.08 21.68
C ASP A 17 -5.37 25.04 20.57
N ASP A 18 -4.71 26.15 20.28
CA ASP A 18 -3.71 26.21 19.22
C ASP A 18 -2.45 25.47 19.62
N LEU A 19 -1.97 25.67 20.86
CA LEU A 19 -0.84 24.93 21.39
C LEU A 19 -1.17 23.44 21.53
N LEU A 20 -2.38 23.10 21.97
CA LEU A 20 -2.81 21.71 22.06
C LEU A 20 -2.84 21.04 20.67
N GLN A 21 -3.34 21.71 19.64
CA GLN A 21 -3.32 21.18 18.28
C GLN A 21 -1.89 20.95 17.79
N GLU A 22 -0.96 21.88 18.05
CA GLU A 22 0.45 21.72 17.68
C GLU A 22 1.11 20.53 18.38
N ILE A 23 0.76 20.26 19.63
CA ILE A 23 1.24 19.08 20.37
C ILE A 23 0.65 17.80 19.75
N LEU A 24 -0.65 17.80 19.47
CA LEU A 24 -1.34 16.63 18.91
C LEU A 24 -0.89 16.30 17.47
N LEU A 25 -0.48 17.30 16.68
CA LEU A 25 0.09 17.09 15.35
C LEU A 25 1.41 16.29 15.39
N ARG A 26 2.18 16.42 16.47
CA ARG A 26 3.46 15.70 16.64
C ARG A 26 3.32 14.27 17.17
N LEU A 27 2.09 13.81 17.46
CA LEU A 27 1.87 12.40 17.80
C LEU A 27 2.30 11.51 16.62
N PRO A 28 2.94 10.36 16.89
CA PRO A 28 3.33 9.44 15.83
C PRO A 28 2.12 9.05 14.96
N PRO A 29 2.28 8.81 13.66
CA PRO A 29 1.19 8.42 12.77
C PRO A 29 0.74 6.96 12.96
N GLN A 30 1.04 6.36 14.11
CA GLN A 30 0.69 5.00 14.45
C GLN A 30 -0.83 4.84 14.67
N PRO A 31 -1.42 3.68 14.35
CA PRO A 31 -2.87 3.46 14.42
C PRO A 31 -3.50 3.72 15.80
N SER A 32 -2.76 3.53 16.89
CA SER A 32 -3.28 3.77 18.25
C SER A 32 -3.19 5.23 18.69
N SER A 33 -2.38 6.07 18.06
CA SER A 33 -2.03 7.42 18.57
C SER A 33 -3.25 8.34 18.66
N LEU A 34 -3.90 8.62 17.55
CA LEU A 34 -5.09 9.50 17.55
C LEU A 34 -6.28 8.92 18.29
N PRO A 35 -6.62 7.61 18.16
CA PRO A 35 -7.69 6.99 18.97
C PRO A 35 -7.44 7.10 20.47
N ARG A 36 -6.23 6.84 20.94
CA ARG A 36 -5.88 6.95 22.38
C ARG A 36 -5.96 8.38 22.87
N ALA A 37 -5.40 9.32 22.11
CA ALA A 37 -5.51 10.74 22.43
C ALA A 37 -6.99 11.20 22.48
N SER A 38 -7.83 10.72 21.56
CA SER A 38 -9.27 11.04 21.54
C SER A 38 -10.06 10.50 22.75
N ALA A 39 -9.50 9.53 23.45
CA ALA A 39 -10.11 8.95 24.66
C ALA A 39 -9.82 9.75 25.92
N VAL A 40 -8.89 10.71 25.90
CA VAL A 40 -8.49 11.51 27.07
C VAL A 40 -9.64 12.38 27.59
N CYS A 41 -10.26 13.17 26.71
CA CYS A 41 -11.44 13.99 27.08
C CYS A 41 -12.25 14.38 25.82
N LYS A 42 -13.45 14.96 26.06
CA LYS A 42 -14.33 15.41 24.96
C LYS A 42 -13.69 16.48 24.08
N ARG A 43 -12.92 17.39 24.66
CA ARG A 43 -12.21 18.47 23.95
C ARG A 43 -11.18 17.89 22.98
N TRP A 44 -10.32 16.99 23.43
CA TRP A 44 -9.34 16.33 22.57
C TRP A 44 -10.01 15.52 21.44
N ARG A 45 -11.10 14.83 21.79
CA ARG A 45 -11.88 14.10 20.79
C ARG A 45 -12.44 15.04 19.71
N SER A 46 -12.95 16.19 20.10
CA SER A 46 -13.48 17.20 19.16
C SER A 46 -12.39 17.66 18.19
N ILE A 47 -11.21 18.03 18.70
CA ILE A 47 -10.07 18.45 17.88
C ILE A 47 -9.63 17.32 16.93
N LEU A 48 -9.44 16.11 17.46
CA LEU A 48 -8.93 14.96 16.69
C LEU A 48 -9.93 14.39 15.67
N SER A 49 -11.21 14.76 15.79
CA SER A 49 -12.26 14.40 14.84
C SER A 49 -12.55 15.51 13.82
N ASP A 50 -11.95 16.68 13.98
CA ASP A 50 -12.07 17.77 13.03
C ASP A 50 -11.38 17.41 11.70
N PRO A 51 -12.10 17.48 10.55
CA PRO A 51 -11.50 17.21 9.25
C PRO A 51 -10.28 18.07 8.93
N GLN A 52 -10.26 19.33 9.37
CA GLN A 52 -9.12 20.23 9.15
C GLN A 52 -7.89 19.78 9.95
N PHE A 53 -8.08 19.37 11.21
CA PHE A 53 -6.99 18.81 12.01
C PHE A 53 -6.45 17.52 11.36
N VAL A 54 -7.33 16.61 10.93
CA VAL A 54 -6.93 15.35 10.29
C VAL A 54 -6.14 15.61 9.01
N GLN A 55 -6.54 16.60 8.21
CA GLN A 55 -5.81 17.01 7.01
C GLN A 55 -4.41 17.58 7.36
N ARG A 56 -4.32 18.45 8.37
CA ARG A 56 -3.04 18.97 8.88
C ARG A 56 -2.13 17.86 9.39
N PHE A 57 -2.69 16.90 10.12
CA PHE A 57 -1.95 15.73 10.64
C PHE A 57 -1.36 14.89 9.50
N ARG A 58 -2.14 14.59 8.47
CA ARG A 58 -1.67 13.90 7.28
C ARG A 58 -0.56 14.68 6.59
N LYS A 59 -0.76 15.98 6.40
CA LYS A 59 0.23 16.88 5.78
C LYS A 59 1.53 16.96 6.60
N HIS A 60 1.44 16.99 7.94
CA HIS A 60 2.60 17.03 8.83
C HIS A 60 3.46 15.76 8.70
N HIS A 61 2.84 14.59 8.60
CA HIS A 61 3.55 13.32 8.51
C HIS A 61 3.91 12.91 7.07
N GLY A 62 3.22 13.43 6.08
CA GLY A 62 3.48 13.19 4.66
C GLY A 62 3.11 11.78 4.19
N LYS A 63 3.71 10.73 4.77
CA LYS A 63 3.51 9.34 4.38
C LYS A 63 2.70 8.57 5.42
N PRO A 64 1.66 7.81 5.00
CA PRO A 64 0.94 6.93 5.91
C PRO A 64 1.79 5.72 6.31
N PRO A 65 1.65 5.20 7.54
CA PRO A 65 2.35 4.00 7.97
C PRO A 65 1.84 2.74 7.26
N LEU A 66 2.71 1.74 7.08
CA LEU A 66 2.34 0.40 6.67
C LEU A 66 1.58 -0.29 7.81
N ILE A 67 0.29 -0.54 7.61
CA ILE A 67 -0.60 -1.17 8.62
C ILE A 67 -0.51 -2.69 8.54
N GLY A 68 -0.35 -3.23 7.34
CA GLY A 68 -0.29 -4.65 7.07
C GLY A 68 -0.33 -4.97 5.59
N PHE A 69 -0.61 -6.23 5.30
CA PHE A 69 -0.71 -6.73 3.94
C PHE A 69 -2.06 -7.39 3.70
N PHE A 70 -2.68 -7.07 2.58
CA PHE A 70 -3.65 -7.98 2.00
C PHE A 70 -2.90 -9.14 1.36
N ASN A 71 -3.36 -10.36 1.59
CA ASN A 71 -2.83 -11.52 0.91
C ASN A 71 -3.93 -12.26 0.15
N GLN A 72 -3.58 -12.74 -1.01
CA GLN A 72 -4.46 -13.56 -1.82
C GLN A 72 -3.75 -14.85 -2.21
N SER A 73 -4.32 -15.97 -1.82
CA SER A 73 -3.90 -17.29 -2.29
C SER A 73 -4.73 -17.73 -3.50
N TYR A 74 -4.27 -18.80 -4.14
CA TYR A 74 -4.95 -19.40 -5.31
C TYR A 74 -6.40 -19.80 -5.03
N HIS A 75 -6.75 -20.11 -3.79
CA HIS A 75 -8.02 -20.70 -3.39
C HIS A 75 -8.86 -19.88 -2.43
N VAL A 76 -8.32 -18.81 -1.86
CA VAL A 76 -8.93 -18.10 -0.75
C VAL A 76 -9.18 -16.64 -1.08
N VAL A 77 -10.28 -16.13 -0.54
CA VAL A 77 -10.62 -14.70 -0.51
C VAL A 77 -9.45 -13.93 0.10
N CYS A 78 -9.20 -12.74 -0.41
CA CYS A 78 -8.18 -11.84 0.11
C CYS A 78 -8.37 -11.60 1.61
N ASP A 79 -7.37 -11.98 2.41
CA ASP A 79 -7.33 -11.75 3.85
C ASP A 79 -6.36 -10.63 4.19
N PHE A 80 -6.58 -9.96 5.32
CA PHE A 80 -5.67 -8.94 5.82
C PHE A 80 -4.81 -9.45 6.98
N ASN A 81 -3.50 -9.29 6.85
CA ASN A 81 -2.51 -9.64 7.84
C ASN A 81 -1.89 -8.39 8.45
N PRO A 82 -2.21 -8.04 9.70
CA PRO A 82 -1.60 -6.92 10.40
C PRO A 82 -0.14 -7.25 10.74
N ILE A 83 0.74 -6.25 10.59
CA ILE A 83 2.18 -6.41 10.90
C ILE A 83 2.63 -5.60 12.12
N LEU A 84 1.76 -4.78 12.66
CA LEU A 84 2.06 -3.99 13.86
C LEU A 84 1.66 -4.79 15.11
N ASP A 85 2.45 -4.60 16.17
CA ASP A 85 2.15 -5.17 17.47
C ASP A 85 1.15 -4.30 18.24
N ALA A 86 0.57 -4.85 19.31
CA ALA A 86 -0.27 -4.06 20.20
C ALA A 86 0.57 -2.93 20.84
N PRO A 87 0.04 -1.70 20.98
CA PRO A 87 -1.37 -1.30 20.79
C PRO A 87 -1.74 -0.89 19.35
N ASP A 88 -0.79 -0.86 18.41
CA ASP A 88 -0.98 -0.34 17.05
C ASP A 88 -1.58 -1.36 16.09
N ARG A 89 -1.76 -2.59 16.54
CA ARG A 89 -2.32 -3.67 15.73
C ARG A 89 -3.75 -3.38 15.31
N VAL A 90 -3.96 -3.24 14.00
CA VAL A 90 -5.30 -3.14 13.40
C VAL A 90 -5.82 -4.55 13.15
N HIS A 91 -6.95 -4.91 13.78
CA HIS A 91 -7.52 -6.25 13.61
C HIS A 91 -8.03 -6.46 12.17
N ALA A 92 -7.81 -7.65 11.63
CA ALA A 92 -8.20 -8.03 10.27
C ALA A 92 -9.71 -7.83 9.97
N ASN A 93 -10.57 -8.03 10.97
CA ASN A 93 -12.01 -7.82 10.83
C ASN A 93 -12.45 -6.35 10.66
N ARG A 94 -11.52 -5.41 10.82
CA ARG A 94 -11.76 -3.97 10.56
C ARG A 94 -11.58 -3.62 9.10
N LEU A 95 -10.88 -4.47 8.36
CA LEU A 95 -10.57 -4.28 6.95
C LEU A 95 -11.28 -5.40 6.19
N SER A 96 -12.41 -5.09 5.60
CA SER A 96 -13.21 -6.08 4.89
C SER A 96 -13.09 -5.89 3.38
N VAL A 97 -12.81 -6.99 2.68
CA VAL A 97 -12.96 -7.01 1.22
C VAL A 97 -14.45 -6.97 0.86
N PRO A 98 -14.85 -6.21 -0.17
CA PRO A 98 -16.24 -6.17 -0.61
C PRO A 98 -16.78 -7.58 -0.88
N LYS A 99 -17.82 -7.96 -0.13
CA LYS A 99 -18.45 -9.28 -0.30
C LYS A 99 -19.40 -9.23 -1.49
N SER A 100 -19.23 -10.14 -2.43
CA SER A 100 -20.24 -10.34 -3.45
C SER A 100 -21.54 -10.84 -2.83
N ARG A 101 -22.65 -10.20 -3.12
CA ARG A 101 -23.99 -10.69 -2.74
C ARG A 101 -24.46 -11.90 -3.58
N SER A 102 -23.68 -12.30 -4.58
CA SER A 102 -23.99 -13.37 -5.50
C SER A 102 -22.89 -14.43 -5.53
N SER A 103 -23.26 -15.67 -5.59
CA SER A 103 -22.35 -16.83 -5.76
C SER A 103 -21.68 -16.88 -7.13
N THR A 104 -22.04 -16.00 -8.05
CA THR A 104 -21.51 -15.98 -9.42
C THR A 104 -20.29 -15.07 -9.54
N GLY A 105 -19.15 -15.68 -9.71
CA GLY A 105 -17.88 -15.00 -10.01
C GLY A 105 -17.00 -14.78 -8.80
N LYS A 106 -15.72 -15.09 -8.98
CA LYS A 106 -14.69 -14.88 -7.97
C LYS A 106 -14.13 -13.47 -8.10
N TRP A 107 -14.08 -12.74 -7.01
CA TRP A 107 -13.37 -11.47 -6.92
C TRP A 107 -11.87 -11.71 -6.83
N ARG A 108 -11.11 -10.93 -7.60
CA ARG A 108 -9.65 -10.90 -7.52
C ARG A 108 -9.19 -9.56 -6.99
N PHE A 109 -8.33 -9.60 -6.01
CA PHE A 109 -7.63 -8.44 -5.51
C PHE A 109 -6.51 -8.06 -6.48
N MET A 110 -6.44 -6.78 -6.87
CA MET A 110 -5.48 -6.29 -7.86
C MET A 110 -4.40 -5.42 -7.24
N GLY A 111 -4.57 -5.02 -6.00
CA GLY A 111 -3.63 -4.18 -5.26
C GLY A 111 -4.29 -3.02 -4.54
N CYS A 112 -3.48 -2.29 -3.81
CA CYS A 112 -3.86 -1.05 -3.15
C CYS A 112 -2.77 0.00 -3.34
N ARG A 113 -3.18 1.25 -3.47
CA ARG A 113 -2.30 2.42 -3.59
C ARG A 113 -3.04 3.66 -3.07
N ASN A 114 -2.33 4.51 -2.34
CA ASN A 114 -2.89 5.77 -1.84
C ASN A 114 -4.17 5.57 -1.00
N SER A 115 -4.19 4.54 -0.16
CA SER A 115 -5.33 4.11 0.66
C SER A 115 -6.53 3.56 -0.15
N LEU A 116 -6.46 3.54 -1.47
CA LEU A 116 -7.45 2.93 -2.35
C LEU A 116 -7.06 1.49 -2.66
N ALA A 117 -8.03 0.60 -2.62
CA ALA A 117 -7.86 -0.78 -3.03
C ALA A 117 -8.79 -1.10 -4.22
N VAL A 118 -8.42 -2.09 -5.03
CA VAL A 118 -9.21 -2.49 -6.18
C VAL A 118 -9.36 -4.01 -6.26
N VAL A 119 -10.58 -4.44 -6.50
CA VAL A 119 -10.93 -5.82 -6.87
C VAL A 119 -11.62 -5.84 -8.23
N VAL A 120 -11.44 -6.94 -8.95
CA VAL A 120 -12.03 -7.15 -10.27
C VAL A 120 -12.81 -8.47 -10.30
N ASN A 121 -13.98 -8.43 -10.94
CA ASN A 121 -14.77 -9.61 -11.25
C ASN A 121 -14.97 -9.72 -12.75
N GLY A 122 -14.18 -10.58 -13.40
CA GLY A 122 -14.25 -10.78 -14.85
C GLY A 122 -15.59 -11.35 -15.33
N GLY A 123 -16.25 -12.20 -14.52
CA GLY A 123 -17.55 -12.78 -14.87
C GLY A 123 -18.70 -11.77 -14.82
N ARG A 124 -18.62 -10.79 -13.93
CA ARG A 124 -19.60 -9.69 -13.82
C ARG A 124 -19.21 -8.48 -14.66
N ARG A 125 -18.00 -8.46 -15.17
CA ARG A 125 -17.40 -7.34 -15.92
C ARG A 125 -17.47 -6.03 -15.13
N GLU A 126 -17.03 -6.09 -13.89
CA GLU A 126 -16.98 -4.93 -13.01
C GLU A 126 -15.71 -4.91 -12.16
N ALA A 127 -15.26 -3.71 -11.85
CA ALA A 127 -14.24 -3.43 -10.85
C ALA A 127 -14.87 -2.67 -9.67
N VAL A 128 -14.36 -2.90 -8.46
CA VAL A 128 -14.75 -2.12 -7.29
C VAL A 128 -13.50 -1.48 -6.72
N VAL A 129 -13.52 -0.16 -6.66
CA VAL A 129 -12.53 0.66 -5.94
C VAL A 129 -13.11 0.98 -4.58
N TRP A 130 -12.37 0.70 -3.50
CA TRP A 130 -12.86 0.95 -2.15
C TRP A 130 -11.74 1.38 -1.20
N ASP A 131 -12.14 2.02 -0.11
CA ASP A 131 -11.28 2.24 1.04
C ASP A 131 -11.50 1.13 2.07
N PRO A 132 -10.50 0.30 2.35
CA PRO A 132 -10.61 -0.79 3.31
C PRO A 132 -10.94 -0.37 4.74
N LEU A 133 -10.56 0.84 5.18
CA LEU A 133 -10.84 1.34 6.53
C LEU A 133 -12.27 1.85 6.71
N THR A 134 -12.81 2.55 5.71
CA THR A 134 -14.15 3.15 5.80
C THR A 134 -15.23 2.26 5.21
N GLY A 135 -14.85 1.33 4.32
CA GLY A 135 -15.78 0.49 3.57
C GLY A 135 -16.51 1.23 2.44
N GLN A 136 -16.18 2.52 2.20
CA GLN A 136 -16.72 3.24 1.05
C GLN A 136 -16.23 2.62 -0.24
N GLN A 137 -17.10 2.53 -1.24
CA GLN A 137 -16.80 1.85 -2.50
C GLN A 137 -17.45 2.51 -3.70
N HIS A 138 -16.79 2.36 -4.85
CA HIS A 138 -17.26 2.76 -6.16
C HIS A 138 -17.24 1.54 -7.09
N CYS A 139 -18.41 1.18 -7.66
CA CYS A 139 -18.50 0.14 -8.68
C CYS A 139 -18.32 0.76 -10.05
N VAL A 140 -17.40 0.21 -10.84
CA VAL A 140 -17.05 0.67 -12.18
C VAL A 140 -17.28 -0.49 -13.14
N PRO A 141 -18.28 -0.40 -14.05
CA PRO A 141 -18.46 -1.41 -15.10
C PRO A 141 -17.27 -1.38 -16.06
N PHE A 142 -16.93 -2.49 -16.67
CA PHE A 142 -15.85 -2.55 -17.65
C PHE A 142 -16.15 -1.70 -18.89
N PRO A 143 -15.12 -1.21 -19.59
CA PRO A 143 -15.33 -0.41 -20.79
C PRO A 143 -16.06 -1.23 -21.86
N PRO A 144 -17.02 -0.62 -22.57
CA PRO A 144 -17.64 -1.24 -23.73
C PRO A 144 -16.58 -1.51 -24.80
N GLY A 145 -16.66 -2.65 -25.47
CA GLY A 145 -15.72 -3.00 -26.54
C GLY A 145 -14.35 -3.53 -26.12
N LEU A 146 -13.98 -3.47 -24.83
CA LEU A 146 -12.71 -4.06 -24.41
C LEU A 146 -12.71 -5.58 -24.64
N HIS A 147 -13.90 -6.17 -24.72
CA HIS A 147 -14.05 -7.58 -25.03
C HIS A 147 -15.50 -8.02 -25.30
N ASP A 148 -15.79 -8.49 -26.49
CA ASP A 148 -17.06 -9.10 -26.88
C ASP A 148 -17.05 -10.65 -26.85
N GLY A 149 -16.30 -11.26 -25.94
CA GLY A 149 -16.23 -12.70 -25.76
C GLY A 149 -15.90 -13.10 -24.32
N PRO A 150 -16.12 -14.38 -23.96
CA PRO A 150 -15.71 -14.85 -22.66
C PRO A 150 -14.19 -14.66 -22.51
N PRO A 151 -13.70 -14.17 -21.35
CA PRO A 151 -12.28 -14.04 -21.12
C PRO A 151 -11.63 -15.41 -21.26
N SER A 152 -10.53 -15.49 -21.99
CA SER A 152 -9.79 -16.73 -22.22
C SER A 152 -9.30 -17.38 -20.91
N SER A 153 -9.23 -16.63 -19.83
CA SER A 153 -9.00 -17.15 -18.49
C SER A 153 -9.47 -16.16 -17.42
N PHE A 154 -9.81 -16.67 -16.25
CA PHE A 154 -10.07 -15.90 -15.02
C PHE A 154 -8.90 -14.94 -14.69
N TYR A 155 -7.70 -15.26 -15.11
CA TYR A 155 -6.46 -14.52 -14.83
C TYR A 155 -6.11 -13.45 -15.87
N GLY A 156 -6.89 -13.30 -16.92
CA GLY A 156 -6.61 -12.34 -17.99
C GLY A 156 -6.87 -10.87 -17.65
N TRP A 157 -7.45 -10.57 -16.47
CA TRP A 157 -7.76 -9.21 -16.06
C TRP A 157 -6.78 -8.70 -15.01
N HIS A 158 -6.32 -7.45 -15.17
CA HIS A 158 -5.50 -6.73 -14.22
C HIS A 158 -6.03 -5.30 -14.08
N ALA A 159 -5.81 -4.70 -12.93
CA ALA A 159 -6.22 -3.31 -12.69
C ALA A 159 -5.25 -2.59 -11.76
N ALA A 160 -5.21 -1.28 -11.88
CA ALA A 160 -4.53 -0.38 -10.96
C ALA A 160 -5.36 0.87 -10.72
N VAL A 161 -5.41 1.31 -9.46
CA VAL A 161 -6.09 2.54 -9.07
C VAL A 161 -5.06 3.61 -8.70
N LEU A 162 -5.34 4.86 -9.08
CA LEU A 162 -4.53 6.04 -8.81
C LEU A 162 -5.41 7.13 -8.21
N CYS A 163 -4.92 7.81 -7.19
CA CYS A 163 -5.52 9.06 -6.75
C CYS A 163 -5.28 10.12 -7.83
N ALA A 164 -6.32 10.83 -8.25
CA ALA A 164 -6.26 11.87 -9.27
C ALA A 164 -6.48 13.27 -8.67
N ASN A 165 -6.34 13.43 -7.36
CA ASN A 165 -6.43 14.74 -6.73
C ASN A 165 -5.18 15.56 -7.09
N ALA A 166 -5.41 16.67 -7.80
CA ALA A 166 -4.36 17.59 -8.28
C ALA A 166 -4.15 18.79 -7.34
N GLU A 167 -4.77 18.82 -6.16
CA GLU A 167 -4.58 19.92 -5.21
C GLU A 167 -3.13 19.94 -4.68
N ASP A 168 -2.53 21.12 -4.70
CA ASP A 168 -1.20 21.33 -4.15
C ASP A 168 -1.13 20.92 -2.67
N GLY A 169 -0.20 20.01 -2.38
CA GLY A 169 -0.04 19.48 -1.03
C GLY A 169 -1.08 18.44 -0.61
N HIS A 170 -1.79 17.83 -1.56
CA HIS A 170 -2.63 16.67 -1.29
C HIS A 170 -1.81 15.55 -0.65
N VAL A 171 -2.30 15.01 0.46
CA VAL A 171 -1.72 13.86 1.15
C VAL A 171 -2.72 12.72 1.17
N HIS A 172 -2.26 11.55 0.74
CA HIS A 172 -3.08 10.35 0.66
C HIS A 172 -3.58 9.89 2.03
N GLY A 173 -4.76 9.29 2.09
CA GLY A 173 -5.38 8.76 3.30
C GLY A 173 -6.91 8.86 3.37
N ASP A 174 -7.54 9.60 2.43
CA ASP A 174 -9.00 9.67 2.24
C ASP A 174 -9.35 9.85 0.75
N CYS A 175 -8.53 9.23 -0.10
CA CYS A 175 -8.63 9.40 -1.56
C CYS A 175 -9.94 8.85 -2.15
N ILE A 176 -10.68 8.03 -1.42
CA ILE A 176 -11.96 7.46 -1.87
C ILE A 176 -13.03 8.52 -2.09
N ARG A 177 -12.94 9.67 -1.42
CA ARG A 177 -13.87 10.79 -1.56
C ARG A 177 -13.50 11.75 -2.68
N GLY A 178 -12.25 11.70 -3.11
CA GLY A 178 -11.71 12.52 -4.19
C GLY A 178 -11.78 11.83 -5.55
N PRO A 179 -11.29 12.52 -6.59
CA PRO A 179 -11.16 11.94 -7.92
C PRO A 179 -10.12 10.83 -7.93
N PHE A 180 -10.41 9.78 -8.72
CA PHE A 180 -9.47 8.69 -8.96
C PHE A 180 -9.48 8.28 -10.44
N LYS A 181 -8.40 7.66 -10.87
CA LYS A 181 -8.27 6.99 -12.15
C LYS A 181 -8.14 5.50 -11.93
N LEU A 182 -8.76 4.70 -12.82
CA LEU A 182 -8.66 3.24 -12.79
C LEU A 182 -8.17 2.78 -14.16
N VAL A 183 -7.02 2.12 -14.20
CA VAL A 183 -6.54 1.46 -15.41
C VAL A 183 -6.98 0.00 -15.35
N LEU A 184 -7.65 -0.46 -16.39
CA LEU A 184 -8.03 -1.86 -16.57
C LEU A 184 -7.24 -2.44 -17.73
N ILE A 185 -6.59 -3.57 -17.49
CA ILE A 185 -5.85 -4.33 -18.49
C ILE A 185 -6.56 -5.65 -18.76
N CYS A 186 -6.69 -5.99 -20.03
CA CYS A 186 -7.12 -7.31 -20.48
C CYS A 186 -5.99 -7.97 -21.26
N ASN A 187 -5.56 -9.13 -20.80
CA ASN A 187 -4.61 -9.96 -21.52
C ASN A 187 -5.35 -11.06 -22.27
N ARG A 188 -5.20 -11.10 -23.58
CA ARG A 188 -5.86 -12.08 -24.46
C ARG A 188 -4.92 -12.57 -25.54
N TYR A 189 -4.66 -13.87 -25.56
CA TYR A 189 -3.68 -14.47 -26.48
C TYR A 189 -2.33 -13.72 -26.41
N GLU A 190 -1.81 -13.31 -27.57
CA GLU A 190 -0.55 -12.57 -27.73
C GLU A 190 -0.77 -11.05 -27.74
N GLN A 191 -1.84 -10.55 -27.10
CA GLN A 191 -2.13 -9.13 -27.03
C GLN A 191 -2.58 -8.72 -25.63
N ALA A 192 -2.15 -7.53 -25.22
CA ALA A 192 -2.65 -6.80 -24.07
C ALA A 192 -3.46 -5.59 -24.53
N PHE A 193 -4.57 -5.35 -23.85
CA PHE A 193 -5.45 -4.20 -24.07
C PHE A 193 -5.54 -3.41 -22.78
N ALA A 194 -5.54 -2.09 -22.87
CA ALA A 194 -5.66 -1.18 -21.74
C ALA A 194 -6.69 -0.09 -22.00
N SER A 195 -7.40 0.31 -20.96
CA SER A 195 -8.24 1.52 -20.97
C SER A 195 -8.16 2.20 -19.60
N LEU A 196 -8.32 3.53 -19.61
CA LEU A 196 -8.28 4.38 -18.44
C LEU A 196 -9.69 4.92 -18.15
N TYR A 197 -10.18 4.68 -16.94
CA TYR A 197 -11.40 5.29 -16.41
C TYR A 197 -11.05 6.51 -15.58
N ASP A 198 -11.78 7.60 -15.80
CA ASP A 198 -11.72 8.80 -14.98
C ASP A 198 -13.02 8.92 -14.18
N SER A 199 -12.88 8.95 -12.84
CA SER A 199 -14.04 9.05 -11.94
C SER A 199 -14.73 10.40 -12.00
N THR A 200 -14.04 11.46 -12.45
CA THR A 200 -14.60 12.82 -12.58
C THR A 200 -15.60 12.88 -13.73
N SER A 201 -15.19 12.39 -14.90
CA SER A 201 -16.07 12.30 -16.08
C SER A 201 -17.00 11.08 -16.04
N ARG A 202 -16.69 10.10 -15.16
CA ARG A 202 -17.34 8.78 -15.08
C ARG A 202 -17.32 8.03 -16.41
N ALA A 203 -16.25 8.22 -17.17
CA ALA A 203 -16.11 7.66 -18.51
C ALA A 203 -14.80 6.91 -18.67
N TRP A 204 -14.83 5.90 -19.52
CA TRP A 204 -13.64 5.23 -20.03
C TRP A 204 -13.09 6.01 -21.22
N GLY A 205 -11.76 6.11 -21.30
CA GLY A 205 -11.05 6.61 -22.48
C GLY A 205 -10.95 5.54 -23.57
N ASP A 206 -10.08 5.80 -24.53
CA ASP A 206 -9.81 4.90 -25.66
C ASP A 206 -9.21 3.57 -25.17
N ILE A 207 -9.33 2.56 -26.04
CA ILE A 207 -8.70 1.26 -25.82
C ILE A 207 -7.40 1.21 -26.61
N PHE A 208 -6.30 1.01 -25.90
CA PHE A 208 -4.96 0.83 -26.46
C PHE A 208 -4.61 -0.65 -26.47
N SER A 209 -3.81 -1.08 -27.45
CA SER A 209 -3.36 -2.46 -27.54
C SER A 209 -1.89 -2.55 -27.93
N THR A 210 -1.23 -3.61 -27.46
CA THR A 210 0.13 -3.97 -27.84
C THR A 210 0.30 -5.48 -27.89
N ALA A 211 1.21 -5.96 -28.72
CA ALA A 211 1.58 -7.37 -28.75
C ALA A 211 2.41 -7.72 -27.50
N ILE A 212 2.20 -8.91 -26.98
CA ILE A 212 2.94 -9.50 -25.86
C ILE A 212 3.26 -10.95 -26.18
N GLU A 213 4.48 -11.40 -25.92
CA GLU A 213 4.87 -12.80 -26.15
C GLU A 213 4.33 -13.75 -25.09
N ASN A 214 4.16 -13.25 -23.86
CA ASN A 214 3.72 -14.02 -22.70
C ASN A 214 2.60 -13.32 -21.96
N THR A 215 1.89 -14.04 -21.09
CA THR A 215 0.82 -13.49 -20.26
C THR A 215 1.37 -12.57 -19.18
N ILE A 216 0.58 -11.57 -18.79
CA ILE A 216 0.88 -10.75 -17.62
C ILE A 216 0.87 -11.65 -16.39
N HIS A 217 1.85 -11.45 -15.51
CA HIS A 217 2.02 -12.29 -14.33
C HIS A 217 0.85 -12.07 -13.35
N TRP A 218 -0.02 -13.06 -13.25
CA TRP A 218 -1.30 -12.96 -12.54
C TRP A 218 -1.17 -12.72 -11.03
N THR A 219 0.02 -12.94 -10.46
CA THR A 219 0.30 -12.77 -9.03
C THR A 219 1.02 -11.47 -8.72
N ARG A 220 1.39 -10.68 -9.72
CA ARG A 220 2.08 -9.41 -9.52
C ARG A 220 1.09 -8.27 -9.74
N TYR A 221 1.07 -7.33 -8.80
CA TYR A 221 0.37 -6.07 -9.00
C TYR A 221 1.27 -5.06 -9.72
N SER A 222 0.64 -4.00 -10.22
CA SER A 222 1.39 -2.92 -10.88
C SER A 222 2.25 -2.15 -9.90
N ILE A 223 3.39 -1.67 -10.36
CA ILE A 223 4.15 -0.61 -9.70
C ILE A 223 3.96 0.70 -10.47
N LEU A 224 4.13 1.83 -9.77
CA LEU A 224 4.03 3.16 -10.36
C LEU A 224 5.42 3.81 -10.40
N VAL A 225 5.87 4.14 -11.62
CA VAL A 225 7.15 4.78 -11.90
C VAL A 225 6.86 6.10 -12.60
N GLY A 226 6.94 7.21 -11.88
CA GLY A 226 6.43 8.50 -12.39
C GLY A 226 4.93 8.40 -12.72
N ASN A 227 4.57 8.63 -13.99
CA ASN A 227 3.19 8.51 -14.49
C ASN A 227 2.92 7.19 -15.20
N VAL A 228 3.85 6.24 -15.15
CA VAL A 228 3.79 4.97 -15.86
C VAL A 228 3.48 3.82 -14.88
N LEU A 229 2.38 3.12 -15.13
CA LEU A 229 2.05 1.87 -14.46
C LEU A 229 2.77 0.71 -15.16
N CYS A 230 3.47 -0.13 -14.40
CA CYS A 230 4.24 -1.25 -14.92
C CYS A 230 3.72 -2.57 -14.32
N TRP A 231 3.43 -3.55 -15.18
CA TRP A 231 3.07 -4.92 -14.81
C TRP A 231 4.14 -5.89 -15.29
N ALA A 232 4.49 -6.84 -14.45
CA ALA A 232 5.40 -7.90 -14.84
C ALA A 232 4.71 -8.87 -15.83
N ILE A 233 5.39 -9.23 -16.92
CA ILE A 233 5.00 -10.27 -17.86
C ILE A 233 5.75 -11.57 -17.49
N CYS A 234 5.09 -12.72 -17.62
CA CYS A 234 5.77 -14.00 -17.46
C CYS A 234 6.94 -14.09 -18.43
N GLY A 235 8.13 -14.38 -17.91
CA GLY A 235 9.35 -14.36 -18.73
C GLY A 235 10.26 -13.16 -18.49
N GLY A 236 9.78 -12.13 -17.75
CA GLY A 236 10.63 -11.05 -17.24
C GLY A 236 10.42 -9.69 -17.88
N ASP A 237 9.69 -9.60 -18.97
CA ASP A 237 9.32 -8.33 -19.59
C ASP A 237 8.35 -7.53 -18.74
N ALA A 238 8.19 -6.25 -19.03
CA ALA A 238 7.24 -5.39 -18.35
C ALA A 238 6.25 -4.77 -19.34
N LEU A 239 4.95 -4.93 -19.10
CA LEU A 239 3.92 -4.15 -19.76
C LEU A 239 3.82 -2.80 -19.05
N VAL A 240 3.87 -1.72 -19.82
CA VAL A 240 3.85 -0.35 -19.29
C VAL A 240 2.71 0.44 -19.91
N PHE A 241 1.98 1.16 -19.06
CA PHE A 241 0.92 2.07 -19.47
C PHE A 241 1.21 3.47 -18.92
N ASP A 242 1.48 4.41 -19.83
CA ASP A 242 1.63 5.83 -19.48
C ASP A 242 0.25 6.45 -19.29
N THR A 243 -0.03 6.96 -18.10
CA THR A 243 -1.37 7.50 -17.76
C THR A 243 -1.61 8.91 -18.26
N GLU A 244 -0.57 9.64 -18.65
CA GLU A 244 -0.66 10.98 -19.26
C GLU A 244 -0.71 10.89 -20.78
N MET A 245 0.25 10.21 -21.37
CA MET A 245 0.31 10.01 -22.82
C MET A 245 -0.73 8.99 -23.33
N GLN A 246 -1.35 8.23 -22.41
CA GLN A 246 -2.29 7.15 -22.70
C GLN A 246 -1.74 6.19 -23.76
N SER A 247 -0.55 5.69 -23.53
CA SER A 247 0.12 4.76 -24.43
C SER A 247 0.47 3.45 -23.73
N LEU A 248 0.37 2.34 -24.47
CA LEU A 248 0.65 0.99 -23.98
C LEU A 248 1.85 0.43 -24.75
N ALA A 249 2.86 -0.06 -24.04
CA ALA A 249 4.08 -0.60 -24.61
C ALA A 249 4.65 -1.76 -23.79
N VAL A 250 5.61 -2.47 -24.35
CA VAL A 250 6.38 -3.51 -23.67
C VAL A 250 7.83 -3.05 -23.54
N ILE A 251 8.41 -3.25 -22.35
CA ILE A 251 9.81 -3.11 -22.07
C ILE A 251 10.39 -4.52 -21.95
N GLU A 252 11.33 -4.84 -22.81
CA GLU A 252 12.03 -6.12 -22.77
C GLU A 252 12.88 -6.24 -21.49
N LYS A 253 13.00 -7.46 -20.98
CA LYS A 253 13.84 -7.82 -19.84
C LYS A 253 15.34 -7.59 -20.11
N PRO A 254 16.19 -7.63 -19.08
CA PRO A 254 17.63 -7.70 -19.25
C PRO A 254 18.05 -8.87 -20.14
N ALA A 255 19.09 -8.65 -20.94
CA ALA A 255 19.57 -9.67 -21.91
C ALA A 255 20.15 -10.94 -21.24
N ASP A 256 20.52 -10.88 -19.97
CA ASP A 256 20.95 -12.04 -19.19
C ASP A 256 19.77 -12.95 -18.85
N LYS A 257 19.56 -13.94 -19.71
CA LYS A 257 18.40 -14.86 -19.66
C LYS A 257 18.38 -15.79 -18.44
N ASN A 258 19.49 -15.95 -17.75
CA ASN A 258 19.61 -16.94 -16.66
C ASN A 258 19.09 -16.43 -15.30
N ALA A 259 18.96 -15.13 -15.15
CA ALA A 259 18.56 -14.51 -13.87
C ALA A 259 17.05 -14.43 -13.65
N ILE A 260 16.23 -14.59 -14.70
CA ILE A 260 14.81 -14.25 -14.64
C ILE A 260 13.95 -15.45 -15.01
N SER A 261 13.36 -16.10 -14.04
CA SER A 261 12.38 -17.17 -14.26
C SER A 261 11.22 -17.08 -13.28
N GLY A 262 10.01 -17.20 -13.79
CA GLY A 262 8.78 -17.41 -13.00
C GLY A 262 8.62 -16.50 -11.77
N TRP A 263 8.77 -17.06 -10.60
CA TRP A 263 8.58 -16.42 -9.29
C TRP A 263 9.81 -15.72 -8.74
N SER A 264 10.89 -15.66 -9.53
CA SER A 264 12.19 -15.20 -9.07
C SER A 264 12.45 -13.72 -9.31
N PHE A 265 11.51 -12.95 -9.85
CA PHE A 265 11.73 -11.52 -10.11
C PHE A 265 10.59 -10.63 -9.66
N GLN A 266 10.88 -9.34 -9.47
CA GLN A 266 9.93 -8.29 -9.10
C GLN A 266 10.36 -6.97 -9.74
N LEU A 267 9.43 -6.27 -10.38
CA LEU A 267 9.66 -4.90 -10.80
C LEU A 267 9.74 -3.98 -9.59
N LEU A 268 10.62 -3.00 -9.62
CA LEU A 268 10.90 -2.06 -8.55
C LEU A 268 10.78 -0.62 -9.04
N ARG A 269 10.45 0.30 -8.13
CA ARG A 269 10.70 1.72 -8.30
C ARG A 269 12.04 2.07 -7.67
N MET A 270 12.97 2.60 -8.45
CA MET A 270 14.28 3.01 -7.97
C MET A 270 14.22 4.34 -7.21
N GLU A 271 15.24 4.66 -6.43
CA GLU A 271 15.31 5.89 -5.62
C GLU A 271 15.27 7.17 -6.48
N ASP A 272 15.85 7.13 -7.68
CA ASP A 272 15.79 8.21 -8.66
C ASP A 272 14.43 8.33 -9.37
N GLY A 273 13.48 7.46 -9.04
CA GLY A 273 12.16 7.37 -9.66
C GLY A 273 12.12 6.54 -10.94
N GLY A 274 13.22 5.87 -11.32
CA GLY A 274 13.31 5.01 -12.50
C GLY A 274 12.70 3.62 -12.30
N LEU A 275 12.63 2.84 -13.39
CA LEU A 275 12.21 1.44 -13.36
C LEU A 275 13.40 0.56 -13.02
N GLY A 276 13.20 -0.29 -12.02
CA GLY A 276 14.14 -1.32 -11.61
C GLY A 276 13.55 -2.72 -11.64
N LEU A 277 14.41 -3.69 -11.41
CA LEU A 277 14.05 -5.10 -11.31
C LEU A 277 14.93 -5.79 -10.26
N ALA A 278 14.30 -6.53 -9.36
CA ALA A 278 14.99 -7.47 -8.49
C ALA A 278 14.83 -8.87 -9.07
N ALA A 279 15.93 -9.59 -9.22
CA ALA A 279 15.94 -10.98 -9.66
C ALA A 279 16.63 -11.86 -8.61
N LEU A 280 15.99 -12.97 -8.26
CA LEU A 280 16.51 -13.95 -7.33
C LEU A 280 17.29 -15.01 -8.08
N SER A 281 18.58 -15.11 -7.79
CA SER A 281 19.47 -16.14 -8.30
C SER A 281 20.04 -16.96 -7.13
N GLY A 282 19.52 -18.16 -6.93
CA GLY A 282 19.82 -18.96 -5.73
C GLY A 282 19.40 -18.23 -4.45
N LEU A 283 20.33 -17.96 -3.56
CA LEU A 283 20.13 -17.17 -2.33
C LEU A 283 20.69 -15.74 -2.44
N THR A 284 20.67 -15.17 -3.64
CA THR A 284 21.13 -13.80 -3.86
C THR A 284 20.10 -13.03 -4.68
N VAL A 285 19.73 -11.83 -4.22
CA VAL A 285 18.91 -10.91 -5.00
C VAL A 285 19.85 -9.99 -5.77
N GLN A 286 19.73 -10.01 -7.07
CA GLN A 286 20.40 -9.10 -8.00
C GLN A 286 19.47 -7.93 -8.30
N LEU A 287 19.99 -6.71 -8.34
CA LEU A 287 19.24 -5.50 -8.65
C LEU A 287 19.66 -4.97 -10.03
N TRP A 288 18.67 -4.68 -10.83
CA TRP A 288 18.83 -4.09 -12.15
C TRP A 288 18.12 -2.75 -12.20
N GLU A 289 18.73 -1.81 -12.89
CA GLU A 289 18.16 -0.47 -13.11
C GLU A 289 18.06 -0.20 -14.61
N ARG A 290 16.94 0.40 -15.02
CA ARG A 290 16.76 0.80 -16.43
C ARG A 290 17.13 2.27 -16.58
N LYS A 291 18.21 2.54 -17.30
CA LYS A 291 18.70 3.90 -17.50
C LYS A 291 19.35 4.11 -18.86
N LEU A 292 19.57 5.38 -19.18
CA LEU A 292 20.26 5.79 -20.38
C LEU A 292 21.75 5.40 -20.26
N ASN A 293 22.29 4.72 -21.28
CA ASN A 293 23.71 4.42 -21.36
C ASN A 293 24.48 5.60 -21.98
N CYS A 294 25.82 5.46 -22.09
CA CYS A 294 26.68 6.46 -22.69
C CYS A 294 26.39 6.73 -24.18
N ASP A 295 25.77 5.81 -24.88
CA ASP A 295 25.41 5.91 -26.30
C ASP A 295 24.00 6.52 -26.51
N GLY A 296 23.34 6.97 -25.44
CA GLY A 296 21.99 7.52 -25.50
C GLY A 296 20.88 6.48 -25.67
N VAL A 297 21.18 5.19 -25.48
CA VAL A 297 20.21 4.10 -25.55
C VAL A 297 19.75 3.72 -24.15
N VAL A 298 18.44 3.62 -23.95
CA VAL A 298 17.88 3.18 -22.68
C VAL A 298 17.97 1.66 -22.58
N GLY A 299 18.69 1.17 -21.58
CA GLY A 299 18.92 -0.26 -21.37
C GLY A 299 18.92 -0.65 -19.89
N TRP A 300 19.04 -1.93 -19.63
CA TRP A 300 19.17 -2.46 -18.28
C TRP A 300 20.64 -2.53 -17.87
N VAL A 301 20.92 -2.06 -16.67
CA VAL A 301 22.24 -2.08 -16.04
C VAL A 301 22.17 -2.87 -14.75
N LEU A 302 22.99 -3.90 -14.63
CA LEU A 302 23.12 -4.65 -13.37
C LEU A 302 23.86 -3.78 -12.36
N LEU A 303 23.24 -3.57 -11.20
CA LEU A 303 23.88 -2.84 -10.12
C LEU A 303 24.90 -3.75 -9.41
N GLN A 304 26.00 -3.15 -8.97
CA GLN A 304 27.02 -3.87 -8.18
C GLN A 304 26.51 -4.34 -6.83
N LYS A 305 25.44 -3.70 -6.30
CA LYS A 305 24.80 -4.07 -5.05
C LYS A 305 23.98 -5.34 -5.26
N THR A 306 24.45 -6.44 -4.69
CA THR A 306 23.69 -7.70 -4.58
C THR A 306 23.32 -7.94 -3.12
N ILE A 307 22.21 -8.62 -2.89
CA ILE A 307 21.70 -8.90 -1.54
C ILE A 307 21.83 -10.39 -1.27
N PRO A 308 22.87 -10.86 -0.53
CA PRO A 308 22.97 -12.23 -0.12
C PRO A 308 21.91 -12.55 0.94
N LEU A 309 21.13 -13.58 0.72
CA LEU A 309 20.10 -14.03 1.66
C LEU A 309 20.63 -15.08 2.63
N GLU A 310 21.82 -15.63 2.36
CA GLU A 310 22.55 -16.52 3.27
C GLU A 310 22.84 -15.76 4.57
N GLY A 311 22.54 -16.24 5.68
CA GLY A 311 22.71 -15.56 6.97
C GLY A 311 21.63 -14.52 7.31
N LEU A 312 20.83 -14.09 6.35
CA LEU A 312 19.64 -13.29 6.63
C LEU A 312 18.43 -14.17 6.91
N LEU A 313 18.37 -15.36 6.29
CA LEU A 313 17.30 -16.32 6.51
C LEU A 313 17.75 -17.44 7.45
N PRO A 314 16.91 -17.85 8.41
CA PRO A 314 17.30 -18.78 9.48
C PRO A 314 17.41 -20.24 9.03
N SER A 315 17.61 -20.53 7.75
CA SER A 315 17.69 -21.89 7.21
C SER A 315 18.83 -22.05 6.21
N THR A 316 19.47 -23.20 6.20
CA THR A 316 20.67 -23.48 5.41
C THR A 316 20.43 -23.67 3.90
N LYS A 317 19.20 -23.94 3.45
CA LYS A 317 18.79 -23.98 2.03
C LYS A 317 17.28 -23.74 1.87
N PRO A 318 16.76 -22.55 2.14
CA PRO A 318 15.36 -22.29 1.96
C PRO A 318 15.02 -22.19 0.46
N LEU A 319 13.91 -22.79 0.05
CA LEU A 319 13.23 -22.36 -1.17
C LEU A 319 12.72 -20.94 -0.90
N VAL A 320 13.08 -20.00 -1.76
CA VAL A 320 12.74 -18.59 -1.61
C VAL A 320 12.00 -18.11 -2.85
N PHE A 321 10.94 -17.35 -2.64
CA PHE A 321 10.18 -16.68 -3.70
C PHE A 321 9.98 -15.22 -3.34
N ILE A 322 10.08 -14.32 -4.31
CA ILE A 322 9.64 -12.95 -4.12
C ILE A 322 8.12 -12.94 -4.33
N VAL A 323 7.34 -12.50 -3.34
CA VAL A 323 5.87 -12.57 -3.34
C VAL A 323 5.19 -11.20 -3.18
N GLY A 324 5.97 -10.13 -3.09
CA GLY A 324 5.44 -8.77 -3.00
C GLY A 324 6.55 -7.73 -2.98
N TYR A 325 6.15 -6.48 -3.15
CA TYR A 325 7.03 -5.31 -3.08
C TYR A 325 6.26 -4.13 -2.50
N ASP A 326 6.82 -3.44 -1.55
CA ASP A 326 6.27 -2.21 -0.99
C ASP A 326 6.99 -1.00 -1.59
N GLU A 327 6.30 -0.26 -2.44
CA GLU A 327 6.82 0.93 -3.12
C GLU A 327 7.15 2.07 -2.15
N ASP A 328 6.42 2.17 -1.02
CA ASP A 328 6.54 3.29 -0.09
C ASP A 328 7.73 3.13 0.87
N THR A 329 8.06 1.89 1.20
CA THR A 329 9.21 1.58 2.07
C THR A 329 10.38 0.96 1.32
N ASN A 330 10.29 0.78 -0.01
CA ASN A 330 11.30 0.11 -0.85
C ASN A 330 11.68 -1.26 -0.29
N ALA A 331 10.69 -2.11 -0.03
CA ALA A 331 10.89 -3.41 0.60
C ALA A 331 10.29 -4.55 -0.21
N ILE A 332 11.05 -5.63 -0.41
CA ILE A 332 10.55 -6.87 -1.01
C ILE A 332 10.00 -7.80 0.07
N VAL A 333 8.98 -8.57 -0.30
CA VAL A 333 8.44 -9.64 0.54
C VAL A 333 8.89 -10.98 -0.02
N LEU A 334 9.54 -11.77 0.83
CA LEU A 334 10.01 -13.11 0.52
C LEU A 334 9.14 -14.15 1.20
N SER A 335 8.78 -15.20 0.47
CA SER A 335 8.15 -16.41 1.02
C SER A 335 9.17 -17.54 1.09
N THR A 336 9.22 -18.21 2.23
CA THR A 336 10.12 -19.32 2.51
C THR A 336 9.36 -20.45 3.22
N GLY A 337 9.97 -21.64 3.34
CA GLY A 337 9.37 -22.78 4.05
C GLY A 337 9.12 -22.55 5.55
N ILE A 338 9.62 -21.48 6.14
CA ILE A 338 9.46 -21.15 7.57
C ILE A 338 8.65 -19.89 7.82
N GLY A 339 8.19 -19.23 6.76
CA GLY A 339 7.37 -18.03 6.85
C GLY A 339 7.72 -16.96 5.82
N ASN A 340 7.11 -15.81 6.00
CA ASN A 340 7.25 -14.67 5.12
C ASN A 340 8.07 -13.57 5.79
N PHE A 341 9.00 -12.99 5.05
CA PHE A 341 9.92 -11.97 5.51
C PHE A 341 9.84 -10.74 4.60
N MET A 342 9.87 -9.57 5.20
CA MET A 342 10.06 -8.30 4.49
C MET A 342 11.50 -7.87 4.64
N ILE A 343 12.15 -7.57 3.53
CA ILE A 343 13.52 -7.06 3.48
C ILE A 343 13.49 -5.67 2.87
N GLN A 344 13.92 -4.68 3.63
CA GLN A 344 14.09 -3.33 3.16
C GLN A 344 15.37 -3.22 2.34
N LEU A 345 15.27 -2.79 1.07
CA LEU A 345 16.40 -2.85 0.13
C LEU A 345 17.52 -1.86 0.47
N ASP A 346 17.19 -0.76 1.15
CA ASP A 346 18.14 0.29 1.49
C ASP A 346 18.95 -0.05 2.74
N SER A 347 18.25 -0.41 3.82
CA SER A 347 18.85 -0.64 5.15
C SER A 347 19.20 -2.10 5.42
N MET A 348 18.77 -3.02 4.56
CA MET A 348 18.92 -4.47 4.75
C MET A 348 18.24 -5.01 6.03
N GLN A 349 17.30 -4.22 6.59
CA GLN A 349 16.53 -4.66 7.73
C GLN A 349 15.54 -5.75 7.34
N ILE A 350 15.50 -6.81 8.14
CA ILE A 350 14.59 -7.93 7.95
C ILE A 350 13.53 -7.91 9.03
N LYS A 351 12.28 -8.00 8.61
CA LYS A 351 11.14 -8.18 9.51
C LYS A 351 10.41 -9.46 9.15
N HIS A 352 10.19 -10.31 10.14
CA HIS A 352 9.34 -11.48 10.00
C HIS A 352 7.87 -11.04 10.00
N ILE A 353 7.10 -11.37 8.93
CA ILE A 353 5.70 -10.95 8.77
C ILE A 353 4.76 -12.01 9.32
N ILE A 354 4.90 -13.24 8.85
CA ILE A 354 4.00 -14.36 9.17
C ILE A 354 4.82 -15.62 9.40
N LYS A 355 4.62 -16.28 10.55
CA LYS A 355 5.13 -17.62 10.80
C LYS A 355 4.21 -18.64 10.14
N ARG A 356 4.76 -19.43 9.25
CA ARG A 356 4.08 -20.56 8.61
C ARG A 356 5.04 -21.75 8.57
N ASN A 357 4.48 -22.94 8.66
CA ASN A 357 5.23 -24.20 8.53
C ASN A 357 5.00 -24.87 7.16
N ASP A 358 4.24 -24.20 6.29
CA ASP A 358 3.90 -24.67 4.95
C ASP A 358 4.27 -23.62 3.91
N MET A 359 4.71 -24.06 2.76
CA MET A 359 4.96 -23.19 1.61
C MET A 359 3.63 -22.87 0.93
N CYS A 360 3.10 -21.69 1.20
CA CYS A 360 1.99 -21.15 0.45
C CYS A 360 2.49 -19.92 -0.32
N ILE A 361 2.36 -19.93 -1.64
CA ILE A 361 2.73 -18.79 -2.48
C ILE A 361 1.55 -17.83 -2.50
N ASP A 362 1.34 -17.13 -1.39
CA ASP A 362 0.37 -16.04 -1.31
C ASP A 362 1.01 -14.76 -1.83
N MET A 363 0.22 -13.92 -2.49
CA MET A 363 0.64 -12.57 -2.88
C MET A 363 0.40 -11.61 -1.75
N PHE A 364 1.38 -10.77 -1.49
CA PHE A 364 1.36 -9.76 -0.43
C PHE A 364 1.23 -8.38 -1.06
N TYR A 365 0.12 -7.71 -0.77
CA TYR A 365 -0.18 -6.35 -1.22
C TYR A 365 -0.07 -5.41 -0.02
N PRO A 366 0.94 -4.52 0.04
CA PRO A 366 1.11 -3.61 1.17
C PRO A 366 -0.07 -2.65 1.27
N TYR A 367 -0.52 -2.37 2.49
CA TYR A 367 -1.60 -1.43 2.75
C TYR A 367 -1.16 -0.37 3.74
N HIS A 368 -1.06 0.85 3.24
CA HIS A 368 -0.71 2.05 3.98
C HIS A 368 -1.94 2.91 4.19
N ASN A 369 -2.16 3.37 5.41
CA ASN A 369 -3.20 4.37 5.68
C ASN A 369 -2.98 5.05 7.03
N PHE A 370 -3.53 6.27 7.18
CA PHE A 370 -3.66 6.94 8.45
C PHE A 370 -4.90 6.45 9.19
N TYR A 371 -4.71 5.96 10.39
CA TYR A 371 -5.80 5.54 11.25
C TYR A 371 -6.23 6.71 12.14
N THR A 372 -7.45 7.21 11.95
CA THR A 372 -7.97 8.39 12.64
C THR A 372 -8.94 8.02 13.76
N ALA A 373 -9.26 8.97 14.63
CA ALA A 373 -10.24 8.79 15.71
C ALA A 373 -11.63 8.35 15.19
N GLY A 374 -12.03 8.80 14.00
CA GLY A 374 -13.29 8.43 13.35
C GLY A 374 -13.37 6.97 12.90
N ASN A 375 -12.23 6.30 12.72
CA ASN A 375 -12.18 4.88 12.37
C ASN A 375 -12.48 3.95 13.57
N THR A 376 -12.56 4.50 14.79
CA THR A 376 -12.81 3.75 16.01
C THR A 376 -14.30 3.86 16.36
N SER A 377 -15.13 2.85 16.03
CA SER A 377 -16.48 2.80 16.56
C SER A 377 -16.44 2.54 18.07
N LEU A 378 -17.22 3.29 18.85
CA LEU A 378 -17.29 3.22 20.32
C LEU A 378 -17.60 1.80 20.86
N SER A 379 -18.18 0.93 20.05
CA SER A 379 -18.47 -0.46 20.43
C SER A 379 -17.25 -1.34 20.68
N THR A 380 -16.06 -0.95 20.18
CA THR A 380 -14.84 -1.76 20.31
C THR A 380 -13.96 -1.38 21.49
N LEU A 381 -14.09 -0.18 22.03
CA LEU A 381 -13.44 0.18 23.30
C LEU A 381 -14.08 -0.54 24.50
N HIS A 382 -15.34 -0.96 24.38
CA HIS A 382 -16.06 -1.67 25.46
C HIS A 382 -15.81 -3.19 25.51
N ASN A 383 -15.35 -3.79 24.42
CA ASN A 383 -15.05 -5.23 24.37
C ASN A 383 -13.60 -5.62 24.72
N GLN A 384 -12.73 -4.64 24.94
CA GLN A 384 -11.48 -4.88 25.65
C GLN A 384 -11.73 -4.83 27.17
N LYS A 385 -12.53 -5.75 27.69
CA LYS A 385 -12.53 -6.08 29.12
C LYS A 385 -11.20 -6.77 29.45
N ASN A 386 -10.16 -5.98 29.62
CA ASN A 386 -9.05 -6.34 30.48
C ASN A 386 -9.22 -5.64 31.83
N PRO A 387 -8.90 -6.33 32.92
CA PRO A 387 -9.32 -5.91 34.26
C PRO A 387 -8.69 -4.57 34.64
N LEU A 388 -9.43 -3.81 35.43
CA LEU A 388 -9.24 -2.49 35.98
C LEU A 388 -7.86 -2.17 36.65
N VAL A 389 -6.88 -3.04 36.56
CA VAL A 389 -5.56 -2.86 37.21
C VAL A 389 -4.58 -2.03 36.37
N CYS A 390 -4.82 -1.83 35.06
CA CYS A 390 -3.92 -1.07 34.19
C CYS A 390 -4.20 0.44 34.04
N PHE A 391 -5.33 0.95 34.55
CA PHE A 391 -5.69 2.36 34.31
C PHE A 391 -4.86 3.37 35.13
N ALA A 392 -4.34 3.00 36.29
CA ALA A 392 -3.52 3.90 37.11
C ALA A 392 -2.08 4.09 36.58
N GLY A 393 -1.51 3.05 35.93
CA GLY A 393 -0.15 3.12 35.39
C GLY A 393 -0.06 3.82 34.02
N ILE A 394 -1.14 3.81 33.25
CA ILE A 394 -1.17 4.38 31.88
C ILE A 394 -1.26 5.92 31.93
N HIS A 395 -1.91 6.48 32.93
CA HIS A 395 -1.98 7.93 33.12
C HIS A 395 -0.61 8.56 33.36
N TYR A 396 0.27 7.88 34.09
CA TYR A 396 1.62 8.39 34.38
C TYR A 396 2.56 8.29 33.18
N SER A 397 2.51 7.21 32.42
CA SER A 397 3.39 7.00 31.26
C SER A 397 3.09 7.98 30.10
N PHE A 398 1.81 8.29 29.86
CA PHE A 398 1.39 9.22 28.80
C PHE A 398 1.69 10.68 29.19
N PHE A 399 1.56 11.01 30.47
CA PHE A 399 1.88 12.33 31.00
C PHE A 399 3.40 12.61 30.89
N TRP A 400 4.23 11.60 31.15
CA TRP A 400 5.68 11.71 30.99
C TRP A 400 6.13 11.79 29.53
N TYR A 401 5.43 11.12 28.61
CA TYR A 401 5.74 11.20 27.18
C TYR A 401 5.43 12.60 26.62
N VAL A 402 4.31 13.20 27.00
CA VAL A 402 3.95 14.57 26.62
C VAL A 402 4.92 15.58 27.28
N ILE A 403 5.32 15.38 28.53
CA ILE A 403 6.31 16.23 29.22
C ILE A 403 7.72 16.05 28.62
N ALA A 404 8.12 14.83 28.24
CA ALA A 404 9.43 14.59 27.62
C ALA A 404 9.55 15.25 26.25
N VAL A 405 8.45 15.29 25.46
CA VAL A 405 8.40 16.02 24.17
C VAL A 405 8.43 17.54 24.39
N THR A 406 7.90 18.05 25.50
CA THR A 406 7.89 19.49 25.83
C THR A 406 9.22 19.96 26.41
N LEU A 407 10.05 19.05 26.96
CA LEU A 407 11.37 19.39 27.52
C LEU A 407 12.54 19.20 26.52
N LEU A 408 12.27 18.66 25.32
CA LEU A 408 13.25 18.51 24.24
C LEU A 408 13.07 19.55 23.11
N ILE A 409 12.19 20.53 23.30
CA ILE A 409 12.05 21.76 22.53
C ILE A 409 12.46 22.94 23.43
#